data_a73ffe6119d081337846544bf8459f67
#
_entry.id   a73ffe6119d081337846544bf8459f67
#
_cell.length_a   1.000
_cell.length_b   1.000
_cell.length_c   1.000
_cell.angle_alpha   90.00
_cell.angle_beta   90.00
_cell.angle_gamma   90.00
#
_symmetry.space_group_name_H-M   'P 1'
#
loop_
_entity.id
_entity.type
_entity.pdbx_description
1 polymer ?
#
loop_
_entity_poly.entity_id
_entity_poly.type
_entity_poly.pdbx_seq_one_letter_code
_entity_poly.pdbx_strand_id
1 'polypeptide(L)'
;MITVNAIGDNCPIPVIKTKKAMQALTGPETIEVLVDNEIAVQNVTKMATASGGKVTSEKVAEKEFKVTIEMEGASAVEGEEEAVCTPDRRENTVVVISSDRMGSGNDELGKVLIKGFIFAVTQLDKLPKTMLFYNGGATLTAEGSDSLEDLKHLEAQGVEILTCGTCLNYYGMTDKLQVGSVTNMYSIVEKMAGADKIIQP
;
A
#
# COMPACT_ATOMS: atom_id res chain seq x y z
N MET A 1 13.52 20.03 14.69
CA MET A 1 12.08 19.67 14.52
C MET A 1 11.59 20.30 13.22
N ILE A 2 11.07 19.49 12.30
CA ILE A 2 10.59 19.90 10.98
C ILE A 2 9.08 19.71 10.94
N THR A 3 8.32 20.74 10.52
CA THR A 3 6.87 20.64 10.38
C THR A 3 6.49 20.53 8.90
N VAL A 4 5.74 19.49 8.56
CA VAL A 4 5.18 19.24 7.22
C VAL A 4 3.69 19.50 7.25
N ASN A 5 3.25 20.58 6.62
CA ASN A 5 1.82 20.85 6.49
C ASN A 5 1.28 20.18 5.22
N ALA A 6 0.34 19.28 5.40
CA ALA A 6 -0.36 18.53 4.36
C ALA A 6 -1.89 18.55 4.56
N ILE A 7 -2.40 19.55 5.29
CA ILE A 7 -3.84 19.80 5.43
C ILE A 7 -4.40 20.21 4.08
N GLY A 8 -5.48 19.58 3.63
CA GLY A 8 -6.10 19.81 2.32
C GLY A 8 -5.43 19.11 1.14
N ASP A 9 -4.33 18.40 1.38
CA ASP A 9 -3.65 17.64 0.34
C ASP A 9 -4.33 16.28 0.12
N ASN A 10 -4.58 15.95 -1.13
CA ASN A 10 -5.06 14.63 -1.52
C ASN A 10 -3.91 13.60 -1.61
N CYS A 11 -4.23 12.33 -1.38
CA CYS A 11 -3.30 11.23 -1.65
C CYS A 11 -2.79 11.32 -3.11
N PRO A 12 -1.45 11.17 -3.36
CA PRO A 12 -0.40 10.75 -2.42
C PRO A 12 0.44 11.89 -1.79
N ILE A 13 0.02 13.16 -1.90
CA ILE A 13 0.83 14.34 -1.57
C ILE A 13 1.36 14.33 -0.12
N PRO A 14 0.55 14.01 0.93
CA PRO A 14 1.05 13.96 2.31
C PRO A 14 2.23 13.00 2.48
N VAL A 15 2.14 11.82 1.86
CA VAL A 15 3.20 10.80 1.91
C VAL A 15 4.47 11.27 1.22
N ILE A 16 4.35 11.90 0.04
CA ILE A 16 5.49 12.43 -0.72
C ILE A 16 6.18 13.56 0.05
N LYS A 17 5.42 14.50 0.60
CA LYS A 17 5.97 15.61 1.40
C LYS A 17 6.75 15.08 2.62
N THR A 18 6.15 14.11 3.34
CA THR A 18 6.78 13.49 4.50
C THR A 18 8.06 12.74 4.12
N LYS A 19 8.03 11.94 3.05
CA LYS A 19 9.21 11.21 2.57
C LYS A 19 10.36 12.16 2.19
N LYS A 20 10.07 13.26 1.49
CA LYS A 20 11.07 14.30 1.17
C LYS A 20 11.66 14.93 2.43
N ALA A 21 10.84 15.23 3.44
CA ALA A 21 11.31 15.77 4.70
C ALA A 21 12.23 14.77 5.42
N MET A 22 11.87 13.47 5.44
CA MET A 22 12.72 12.41 6.02
C MET A 22 14.05 12.27 5.28
N GLN A 23 14.05 12.31 3.97
CA GLN A 23 15.28 12.23 3.14
C GLN A 23 16.20 13.44 3.29
N ALA A 24 15.69 14.60 3.67
CA ALA A 24 16.46 15.82 3.89
C ALA A 24 17.16 15.84 5.27
N LEU A 25 16.89 14.87 6.14
CA LEU A 25 17.50 14.81 7.47
C LEU A 25 18.99 14.42 7.36
N THR A 26 19.82 15.15 8.10
CA THR A 26 21.27 14.87 8.20
C THR A 26 21.66 14.25 9.54
N GLY A 27 20.70 14.03 10.43
CA GLY A 27 20.91 13.50 11.77
C GLY A 27 19.60 13.14 12.49
N PRO A 28 19.65 12.74 13.76
CA PRO A 28 18.45 12.47 14.55
C PRO A 28 17.55 13.69 14.62
N GLU A 29 16.31 13.55 14.20
CA GLU A 29 15.34 14.66 14.16
C GLU A 29 13.91 14.16 14.29
N THR A 30 13.03 15.06 14.76
CA THR A 30 11.59 14.83 14.84
C THR A 30 10.88 15.59 13.71
N ILE A 31 10.00 14.90 12.99
CA ILE A 31 9.13 15.48 11.96
C ILE A 31 7.70 15.44 12.47
N GLU A 32 7.01 16.59 12.45
CA GLU A 32 5.58 16.69 12.69
C GLU A 32 4.86 16.87 11.36
N VAL A 33 3.89 15.99 11.07
CA VAL A 33 3.08 16.03 9.84
C VAL A 33 1.65 16.33 10.22
N LEU A 34 1.09 17.41 9.67
CA LEU A 34 -0.30 17.81 9.85
C LEU A 34 -1.12 17.35 8.66
N VAL A 35 -2.20 16.61 8.93
CA VAL A 35 -3.13 16.08 7.91
C VAL A 35 -4.58 16.25 8.37
N ASP A 36 -5.55 16.19 7.46
CA ASP A 36 -6.97 16.47 7.72
C ASP A 36 -7.87 15.23 7.75
N ASN A 37 -7.32 14.03 7.53
CA ASN A 37 -8.10 12.80 7.51
C ASN A 37 -7.32 11.59 8.04
N GLU A 38 -8.05 10.60 8.55
CA GLU A 38 -7.48 9.39 9.15
C GLU A 38 -6.72 8.51 8.14
N ILE A 39 -7.12 8.53 6.86
CA ILE A 39 -6.44 7.76 5.81
C ILE A 39 -5.03 8.33 5.59
N ALA A 40 -4.89 9.65 5.58
CA ALA A 40 -3.58 10.28 5.49
C ALA A 40 -2.70 9.95 6.70
N VAL A 41 -3.28 9.91 7.92
CA VAL A 41 -2.57 9.46 9.13
C VAL A 41 -2.04 8.04 8.95
N GLN A 42 -2.89 7.09 8.54
CA GLN A 42 -2.50 5.69 8.36
C GLN A 42 -1.39 5.53 7.30
N ASN A 43 -1.53 6.22 6.16
CA ASN A 43 -0.58 6.16 5.07
C ASN A 43 0.79 6.74 5.45
N VAL A 44 0.82 7.89 6.14
CA VAL A 44 2.05 8.52 6.64
C VAL A 44 2.69 7.64 7.71
N THR A 45 1.92 7.14 8.67
CA THR A 45 2.40 6.23 9.72
C THR A 45 3.04 4.98 9.13
N LYS A 46 2.35 4.31 8.21
CA LYS A 46 2.85 3.08 7.57
C LYS A 46 4.17 3.33 6.83
N MET A 47 4.23 4.40 6.05
CA MET A 47 5.44 4.76 5.29
C MET A 47 6.60 5.11 6.24
N ALA A 48 6.37 5.94 7.25
CA ALA A 48 7.41 6.36 8.17
C ALA A 48 7.94 5.21 9.03
N THR A 49 7.05 4.29 9.48
CA THR A 49 7.47 3.07 10.20
C THR A 49 8.30 2.15 9.31
N ALA A 50 7.90 1.95 8.04
CA ALA A 50 8.69 1.17 7.08
C ALA A 50 10.07 1.77 6.80
N SER A 51 10.22 3.09 7.00
CA SER A 51 11.50 3.81 6.86
C SER A 51 12.29 3.90 8.19
N GLY A 52 11.94 3.11 9.21
CA GLY A 52 12.65 3.03 10.48
C GLY A 52 12.30 4.14 11.50
N GLY A 53 11.28 4.95 11.24
CA GLY A 53 10.83 5.98 12.17
C GLY A 53 9.93 5.41 13.28
N LYS A 54 10.07 5.92 14.50
CA LYS A 54 9.07 5.74 15.54
C LYS A 54 7.95 6.74 15.35
N VAL A 55 6.73 6.26 15.19
CA VAL A 55 5.58 7.08 14.81
C VAL A 55 4.53 7.08 15.91
N THR A 56 4.08 8.27 16.27
CA THR A 56 2.90 8.49 17.11
C THR A 56 1.93 9.41 16.39
N SER A 57 0.64 9.26 16.62
CA SER A 57 -0.37 10.13 16.03
C SER A 57 -1.38 10.57 17.07
N GLU A 58 -1.81 11.82 16.98
CA GLU A 58 -2.85 12.39 17.83
C GLU A 58 -3.86 13.19 17.02
N LYS A 59 -5.10 13.18 17.46
CA LYS A 59 -6.16 14.02 16.89
C LYS A 59 -6.16 15.37 17.61
N VAL A 60 -5.83 16.42 16.89
CA VAL A 60 -5.73 17.79 17.42
C VAL A 60 -7.08 18.52 17.37
N ALA A 61 -7.85 18.32 16.29
CA ALA A 61 -9.17 18.89 16.11
C ALA A 61 -10.08 17.93 15.31
N GLU A 62 -11.33 18.33 15.05
CA GLU A 62 -12.32 17.46 14.38
C GLU A 62 -11.84 16.97 13.00
N LYS A 63 -11.09 17.82 12.27
CA LYS A 63 -10.48 17.50 10.95
C LYS A 63 -9.00 17.88 10.93
N GLU A 64 -8.29 17.65 12.02
CA GLU A 64 -6.86 17.92 12.10
C GLU A 64 -6.17 16.87 12.94
N PHE A 65 -5.21 16.20 12.33
CA PHE A 65 -4.42 15.15 12.96
C PHE A 65 -2.95 15.52 12.85
N LYS A 66 -2.20 15.23 13.89
CA LYS A 66 -0.76 15.38 13.92
C LYS A 66 -0.10 14.00 14.00
N VAL A 67 0.82 13.73 13.10
CA VAL A 67 1.66 12.53 13.08
C VAL A 67 3.08 12.97 13.43
N THR A 68 3.60 12.48 14.53
CA THR A 68 4.97 12.76 15.01
C THR A 68 5.85 11.56 14.66
N ILE A 69 6.94 11.82 13.94
CA ILE A 69 7.90 10.83 13.47
C ILE A 69 9.26 11.15 14.09
N GLU A 70 9.79 10.26 14.91
CA GLU A 70 11.13 10.36 15.48
C GLU A 70 12.08 9.48 14.65
N MET A 71 13.11 10.12 14.08
CA MET A 71 14.17 9.45 13.34
C MET A 71 15.46 9.44 14.18
N GLU A 72 16.01 8.26 14.44
CA GLU A 72 17.25 8.10 15.25
C GLU A 72 18.55 8.38 14.45
N GLY A 73 18.45 8.98 13.28
CA GLY A 73 19.56 9.36 12.39
C GLY A 73 19.24 9.11 10.93
N ALA A 74 20.02 9.69 10.03
CA ALA A 74 19.93 9.39 8.61
C ALA A 74 20.27 7.92 8.41
N SER A 75 19.27 7.06 8.33
CA SER A 75 19.43 5.80 7.63
C SER A 75 19.42 6.16 6.14
N ALA A 76 20.60 6.54 5.64
CA ALA A 76 20.90 6.15 4.28
C ALA A 76 20.64 4.64 4.24
N VAL A 77 19.62 4.24 3.49
CA VAL A 77 19.46 2.83 3.14
C VAL A 77 20.54 2.53 2.09
N GLU A 78 21.78 2.52 2.55
CA GLU A 78 22.90 1.76 2.04
C GLU A 78 23.20 0.72 3.10
N GLY A 79 22.40 -0.30 3.14
CA GLY A 79 22.62 -1.50 3.93
C GLY A 79 23.05 -2.62 3.04
N GLU A 80 24.27 -2.57 2.56
CA GLU A 80 25.03 -3.79 2.34
C GLU A 80 25.36 -4.38 3.72
N GLU A 81 24.43 -5.11 4.31
CA GLU A 81 24.82 -6.17 5.23
C GLU A 81 25.11 -7.40 4.38
N GLU A 82 26.40 -7.73 4.28
CA GLU A 82 26.86 -9.07 3.94
C GLU A 82 26.39 -10.07 4.99
N ALA A 83 25.10 -10.36 5.01
CA ALA A 83 24.63 -11.64 5.43
C ALA A 83 24.76 -12.54 4.19
N VAL A 84 25.65 -13.55 4.27
CA VAL A 84 25.69 -14.67 3.36
C VAL A 84 24.35 -15.40 3.47
N CYS A 85 23.32 -14.82 2.90
CA CYS A 85 22.09 -15.48 2.53
C CYS A 85 22.22 -15.79 1.06
N THR A 86 22.11 -17.05 0.71
CA THR A 86 21.76 -17.47 -0.65
C THR A 86 20.67 -16.53 -1.15
N PRO A 87 20.85 -15.83 -2.29
CA PRO A 87 19.83 -14.93 -2.78
C PRO A 87 18.58 -15.75 -3.03
N ASP A 88 17.57 -15.55 -2.22
CA ASP A 88 16.21 -16.00 -2.54
C ASP A 88 15.78 -15.14 -3.74
N ARG A 89 16.16 -15.59 -4.94
CA ARG A 89 15.73 -15.03 -6.22
C ARG A 89 14.27 -15.39 -6.47
N ARG A 90 13.40 -15.00 -5.55
CA ARG A 90 12.00 -14.86 -5.89
C ARG A 90 11.92 -13.64 -6.80
N GLU A 91 11.69 -13.90 -8.08
CA GLU A 91 11.32 -12.84 -9.02
C GLU A 91 10.25 -11.99 -8.33
N ASN A 92 10.51 -10.68 -8.20
CA ASN A 92 9.55 -9.76 -7.59
C ASN A 92 8.38 -9.55 -8.56
N THR A 93 7.52 -10.57 -8.66
CA THR A 93 6.30 -10.51 -9.47
C THR A 93 5.24 -9.75 -8.70
N VAL A 94 4.69 -8.71 -9.33
CA VAL A 94 3.58 -7.90 -8.83
C VAL A 94 2.36 -8.13 -9.72
N VAL A 95 1.22 -8.45 -9.10
CA VAL A 95 -0.08 -8.54 -9.78
C VAL A 95 -0.85 -7.25 -9.52
N VAL A 96 -1.34 -6.61 -10.57
CA VAL A 96 -2.08 -5.34 -10.50
C VAL A 96 -3.50 -5.55 -10.97
N ILE A 97 -4.48 -5.30 -10.11
CA ILE A 97 -5.91 -5.43 -10.41
C ILE A 97 -6.58 -4.08 -10.30
N SER A 98 -6.90 -3.50 -11.44
CA SER A 98 -7.49 -2.16 -11.56
C SER A 98 -9.02 -2.16 -11.75
N SER A 99 -9.62 -3.32 -11.96
CA SER A 99 -11.06 -3.47 -12.24
C SER A 99 -11.66 -4.64 -11.46
N ASP A 100 -12.96 -4.58 -11.21
CA ASP A 100 -13.77 -5.69 -10.68
C ASP A 100 -14.07 -6.76 -11.75
N ARG A 101 -13.55 -6.57 -12.98
CA ARG A 101 -13.76 -7.46 -14.14
C ARG A 101 -12.50 -7.53 -14.99
N MET A 102 -12.33 -8.63 -15.71
CA MET A 102 -11.20 -8.84 -16.60
C MET A 102 -11.64 -8.63 -18.07
N GLY A 103 -10.85 -7.82 -18.78
CA GLY A 103 -11.10 -7.49 -20.19
C GLY A 103 -12.20 -6.46 -20.40
N SER A 104 -12.38 -6.08 -21.67
CA SER A 104 -13.44 -5.16 -22.14
C SER A 104 -14.43 -5.92 -23.03
N GLY A 105 -15.70 -5.95 -22.63
CA GLY A 105 -16.72 -6.72 -23.35
C GLY A 105 -17.96 -6.91 -22.51
N ASN A 106 -18.38 -8.15 -22.30
CA ASN A 106 -19.50 -8.44 -21.42
C ASN A 106 -19.09 -8.37 -19.95
N ASP A 107 -19.78 -7.56 -19.14
CA ASP A 107 -19.44 -7.32 -17.73
C ASP A 107 -19.62 -8.55 -16.84
N GLU A 108 -20.67 -9.37 -17.09
CA GLU A 108 -20.90 -10.60 -16.32
C GLU A 108 -19.79 -11.61 -16.55
N LEU A 109 -19.41 -11.79 -17.83
CA LEU A 109 -18.28 -12.63 -18.19
C LEU A 109 -16.97 -12.10 -17.56
N GLY A 110 -16.75 -10.79 -17.61
CA GLY A 110 -15.57 -10.15 -17.02
C GLY A 110 -15.43 -10.42 -15.52
N LYS A 111 -16.54 -10.43 -14.77
CA LYS A 111 -16.57 -10.80 -13.34
C LYS A 111 -16.20 -12.27 -13.10
N VAL A 112 -16.72 -13.17 -13.92
CA VAL A 112 -16.35 -14.59 -13.85
C VAL A 112 -14.86 -14.78 -14.14
N LEU A 113 -14.34 -14.05 -15.13
CA LEU A 113 -12.94 -14.14 -15.53
C LEU A 113 -11.98 -13.61 -14.46
N ILE A 114 -12.29 -12.48 -13.82
CA ILE A 114 -11.41 -11.93 -12.76
C ILE A 114 -11.38 -12.86 -11.52
N LYS A 115 -12.50 -13.47 -11.16
CA LYS A 115 -12.56 -14.48 -10.11
C LYS A 115 -11.69 -15.68 -10.48
N GLY A 116 -11.84 -16.20 -11.69
CA GLY A 116 -11.01 -17.30 -12.20
C GLY A 116 -9.52 -16.95 -12.25
N PHE A 117 -9.18 -15.72 -12.60
CA PHE A 117 -7.80 -15.24 -12.59
C PHE A 117 -7.20 -15.25 -11.17
N ILE A 118 -7.91 -14.70 -10.18
CA ILE A 118 -7.46 -14.69 -8.78
C ILE A 118 -7.28 -16.13 -8.27
N PHE A 119 -8.25 -17.01 -8.54
CA PHE A 119 -8.11 -18.43 -8.21
C PHE A 119 -6.90 -19.07 -8.90
N ALA A 120 -6.67 -18.81 -10.19
CA ALA A 120 -5.51 -19.34 -10.90
C ALA A 120 -4.17 -18.86 -10.29
N VAL A 121 -4.12 -17.63 -9.77
CA VAL A 121 -2.93 -17.11 -9.06
C VAL A 121 -2.64 -17.95 -7.82
N THR A 122 -3.64 -18.45 -7.09
CA THR A 122 -3.44 -19.34 -5.93
C THR A 122 -2.81 -20.68 -6.28
N GLN A 123 -2.86 -21.09 -7.55
CA GLN A 123 -2.37 -22.38 -8.06
C GLN A 123 -0.98 -22.30 -8.71
N LEU A 124 -0.36 -21.11 -8.71
CA LEU A 124 0.98 -20.95 -9.28
C LEU A 124 2.04 -21.58 -8.37
N ASP A 125 3.03 -22.24 -8.97
CA ASP A 125 4.21 -22.77 -8.27
C ASP A 125 5.01 -21.70 -7.54
N LYS A 126 5.03 -20.48 -8.12
CA LYS A 126 5.65 -19.28 -7.54
C LYS A 126 4.59 -18.19 -7.42
N LEU A 127 4.17 -17.93 -6.19
CA LEU A 127 3.21 -16.87 -5.91
C LEU A 127 3.82 -15.49 -6.14
N PRO A 128 3.00 -14.49 -6.52
CA PRO A 128 3.45 -13.11 -6.60
C PRO A 128 3.86 -12.62 -5.21
N LYS A 129 4.82 -11.70 -5.16
CA LYS A 129 5.22 -11.06 -3.91
C LYS A 129 4.14 -10.09 -3.40
N THR A 130 3.52 -9.36 -4.31
CA THR A 130 2.53 -8.32 -3.98
C THR A 130 1.38 -8.34 -4.97
N MET A 131 0.17 -8.13 -4.48
CA MET A 131 -1.02 -7.85 -5.28
C MET A 131 -1.54 -6.45 -4.96
N LEU A 132 -1.74 -5.63 -5.99
CA LEU A 132 -2.15 -4.23 -5.89
C LEU A 132 -3.57 -4.08 -6.42
N PHE A 133 -4.45 -3.48 -5.62
CA PHE A 133 -5.85 -3.27 -5.96
C PHE A 133 -6.17 -1.77 -5.96
N TYR A 134 -6.66 -1.25 -7.08
CA TYR A 134 -7.13 0.13 -7.18
C TYR A 134 -8.31 0.26 -8.13
N ASN A 135 -8.94 1.46 -8.16
CA ASN A 135 -10.17 1.70 -8.91
C ASN A 135 -11.23 0.62 -8.60
N GLY A 136 -11.94 0.08 -9.59
CA GLY A 136 -12.91 -0.99 -9.41
C GLY A 136 -12.33 -2.26 -8.75
N GLY A 137 -11.06 -2.56 -8.95
CA GLY A 137 -10.37 -3.67 -8.30
C GLY A 137 -10.37 -3.60 -6.77
N ALA A 138 -10.47 -2.41 -6.17
CA ALA A 138 -10.53 -2.25 -4.73
C ALA A 138 -11.77 -2.93 -4.10
N THR A 139 -12.85 -3.11 -4.85
CA THR A 139 -14.06 -3.79 -4.38
C THR A 139 -13.84 -5.28 -4.14
N LEU A 140 -12.84 -5.88 -4.80
CA LEU A 140 -12.55 -7.31 -4.68
C LEU A 140 -11.93 -7.68 -3.33
N THR A 141 -11.36 -6.73 -2.61
CA THR A 141 -10.77 -6.92 -1.28
C THR A 141 -11.71 -6.58 -0.12
N ALA A 142 -12.91 -6.10 -0.45
CA ALA A 142 -13.91 -5.65 0.52
C ALA A 142 -15.06 -6.64 0.70
N GLU A 143 -15.87 -6.41 1.73
CA GLU A 143 -17.06 -7.19 2.06
C GLU A 143 -17.98 -7.38 0.85
N GLY A 144 -18.45 -8.61 0.64
CA GLY A 144 -19.34 -8.97 -0.47
C GLY A 144 -18.62 -9.45 -1.73
N SER A 145 -17.31 -9.46 -1.76
CA SER A 145 -16.55 -10.00 -2.90
C SER A 145 -16.48 -11.53 -2.88
N ASP A 146 -16.75 -12.13 -4.02
CA ASP A 146 -16.64 -13.60 -4.23
C ASP A 146 -15.19 -14.10 -4.25
N SER A 147 -14.20 -13.21 -4.28
CA SER A 147 -12.77 -13.55 -4.33
C SER A 147 -12.07 -13.51 -2.96
N LEU A 148 -12.79 -13.19 -1.88
CA LEU A 148 -12.20 -12.98 -0.55
C LEU A 148 -11.47 -14.23 -0.03
N GLU A 149 -12.03 -15.42 -0.20
CA GLU A 149 -11.43 -16.65 0.30
C GLU A 149 -10.09 -16.95 -0.40
N ASP A 150 -10.03 -16.75 -1.72
CA ASP A 150 -8.82 -16.94 -2.50
C ASP A 150 -7.75 -15.89 -2.12
N LEU A 151 -8.16 -14.65 -1.90
CA LEU A 151 -7.25 -13.57 -1.49
C LEU A 151 -6.71 -13.80 -0.07
N LYS A 152 -7.54 -14.20 0.88
CA LYS A 152 -7.10 -14.58 2.24
C LYS A 152 -6.14 -15.76 2.23
N HIS A 153 -6.37 -16.72 1.33
CA HIS A 153 -5.47 -17.85 1.14
C HIS A 153 -4.09 -17.39 0.64
N LEU A 154 -4.06 -16.47 -0.33
CA LEU A 154 -2.81 -15.86 -0.82
C LEU A 154 -2.08 -15.07 0.28
N GLU A 155 -2.81 -14.26 1.06
CA GLU A 155 -2.26 -13.52 2.18
C GLU A 155 -1.65 -14.46 3.24
N ALA A 156 -2.33 -15.55 3.58
CA ALA A 156 -1.84 -16.56 4.52
C ALA A 156 -0.54 -17.25 4.04
N GLN A 157 -0.31 -17.30 2.73
CA GLN A 157 0.93 -17.80 2.11
C GLN A 157 2.02 -16.73 1.96
N GLY A 158 1.81 -15.53 2.50
CA GLY A 158 2.80 -14.46 2.53
C GLY A 158 2.74 -13.51 1.33
N VAL A 159 1.69 -13.57 0.50
CA VAL A 159 1.46 -12.57 -0.55
C VAL A 159 1.00 -11.27 0.09
N GLU A 160 1.69 -10.17 -0.18
CA GLU A 160 1.30 -8.85 0.31
C GLU A 160 0.12 -8.32 -0.52
N ILE A 161 -1.04 -8.10 0.11
CA ILE A 161 -2.24 -7.57 -0.53
C ILE A 161 -2.44 -6.11 -0.13
N LEU A 162 -2.45 -5.22 -1.11
CA LEU A 162 -2.51 -3.77 -0.91
C LEU A 162 -3.66 -3.15 -1.70
N THR A 163 -4.55 -2.43 -1.00
CA THR A 163 -5.72 -1.77 -1.61
C THR A 163 -5.62 -0.26 -1.47
N CYS A 164 -5.87 0.46 -2.56
CA CYS A 164 -5.83 1.92 -2.60
C CYS A 164 -6.90 2.54 -1.68
N GLY A 165 -6.46 3.28 -0.66
CA GLY A 165 -7.36 3.93 0.29
C GLY A 165 -8.29 4.98 -0.34
N THR A 166 -7.81 5.74 -1.33
CA THR A 166 -8.64 6.69 -2.09
C THR A 166 -9.80 5.97 -2.80
N CYS A 167 -9.55 4.76 -3.35
CA CYS A 167 -10.58 3.99 -4.02
C CYS A 167 -11.59 3.41 -3.03
N LEU A 168 -11.13 2.86 -1.90
CA LEU A 168 -12.00 2.40 -0.83
C LEU A 168 -12.92 3.52 -0.32
N ASN A 169 -12.35 4.71 -0.11
CA ASN A 169 -13.14 5.88 0.30
C ASN A 169 -14.17 6.29 -0.75
N TYR A 170 -13.78 6.33 -2.02
CA TYR A 170 -14.69 6.68 -3.13
C TYR A 170 -15.89 5.74 -3.23
N TYR A 171 -15.67 4.44 -3.04
CA TYR A 171 -16.73 3.42 -3.06
C TYR A 171 -17.44 3.23 -1.72
N GLY A 172 -17.10 3.99 -0.67
CA GLY A 172 -17.69 3.85 0.68
C GLY A 172 -17.38 2.51 1.35
N MET A 173 -16.17 1.97 1.09
CA MET A 173 -15.74 0.65 1.54
C MET A 173 -14.54 0.70 2.51
N THR A 174 -14.20 1.85 3.05
CA THR A 174 -13.04 2.02 3.94
C THR A 174 -13.11 1.08 5.14
N ASP A 175 -14.27 0.97 5.78
CA ASP A 175 -14.50 0.11 6.96
C ASP A 175 -14.87 -1.34 6.58
N LYS A 176 -14.91 -1.66 5.28
CA LYS A 176 -15.32 -2.95 4.75
C LYS A 176 -14.18 -3.77 4.16
N LEU A 177 -12.95 -3.31 4.28
CA LEU A 177 -11.77 -4.07 3.85
C LEU A 177 -11.70 -5.37 4.65
N GLN A 178 -11.62 -6.51 3.97
CA GLN A 178 -11.65 -7.85 4.58
C GLN A 178 -10.33 -8.61 4.43
N VAL A 179 -9.44 -8.15 3.53
CA VAL A 179 -8.17 -8.79 3.27
C VAL A 179 -7.12 -7.76 2.86
N GLY A 180 -5.89 -7.96 3.29
CA GLY A 180 -4.78 -7.07 3.02
C GLY A 180 -4.80 -5.79 3.86
N SER A 181 -4.13 -4.79 3.36
CA SER A 181 -4.00 -3.49 4.03
C SER A 181 -4.19 -2.33 3.07
N VAL A 182 -4.60 -1.19 3.65
CA VAL A 182 -4.76 0.05 2.89
C VAL A 182 -3.40 0.60 2.46
N THR A 183 -3.31 1.06 1.22
CA THR A 183 -2.12 1.71 0.66
C THR A 183 -2.48 3.00 -0.08
N ASN A 184 -1.48 3.68 -0.59
CA ASN A 184 -1.62 4.92 -1.36
C ASN A 184 -0.99 4.78 -2.76
N MET A 185 -1.28 5.75 -3.63
CA MET A 185 -0.80 5.72 -5.02
C MET A 185 0.74 5.77 -5.12
N TYR A 186 1.41 6.46 -4.21
CA TYR A 186 2.87 6.50 -4.22
C TYR A 186 3.47 5.10 -3.98
N SER A 187 3.00 4.39 -2.93
CA SER A 187 3.43 3.02 -2.64
C SER A 187 3.08 2.04 -3.76
N ILE A 188 1.92 2.22 -4.43
CA ILE A 188 1.55 1.43 -5.60
C ILE A 188 2.58 1.62 -6.71
N VAL A 189 2.92 2.86 -7.05
CA VAL A 189 3.92 3.17 -8.10
C VAL A 189 5.30 2.65 -7.70
N GLU A 190 5.71 2.79 -6.45
CA GLU A 190 6.99 2.29 -5.94
C GLU A 190 7.09 0.75 -6.07
N LYS A 191 6.04 0.02 -5.70
CA LYS A 191 5.97 -1.44 -5.85
C LYS A 191 6.02 -1.87 -7.32
N MET A 192 5.31 -1.15 -8.19
CA MET A 192 5.32 -1.42 -9.63
C MET A 192 6.69 -1.13 -10.25
N ALA A 193 7.32 0.00 -9.88
CA ALA A 193 8.63 0.39 -10.41
C ALA A 193 9.77 -0.54 -9.96
N GLY A 194 9.64 -1.15 -8.78
CA GLY A 194 10.61 -2.11 -8.25
C GLY A 194 10.31 -3.57 -8.60
N ALA A 195 9.30 -3.83 -9.44
CA ALA A 195 8.93 -5.18 -9.85
C ALA A 195 9.81 -5.68 -11.00
N ASP A 196 10.25 -6.94 -10.93
CA ASP A 196 10.90 -7.62 -12.05
C ASP A 196 9.87 -7.99 -13.12
N LYS A 197 8.63 -8.27 -12.70
CA LYS A 197 7.51 -8.62 -13.58
C LYS A 197 6.20 -8.07 -13.04
N ILE A 198 5.41 -7.47 -13.93
CA ILE A 198 4.05 -7.02 -13.64
C ILE A 198 3.08 -7.85 -14.45
N ILE A 199 2.03 -8.36 -13.79
CA ILE A 199 0.88 -9.04 -14.41
C ILE A 199 -0.35 -8.19 -14.15
N GLN A 200 -1.01 -7.75 -15.22
CA GLN A 200 -2.22 -6.94 -15.14
C GLN A 200 -3.27 -7.55 -16.06
N PRO A 201 -4.34 -8.16 -15.53
CA PRO A 201 -5.43 -8.75 -16.31
C PRO A 201 -6.38 -7.73 -16.94
#